data_92de1ad6d68ca3fb1bed3f7bc329dd7a
#
_entry.id   92de1ad6d68ca3fb1bed3f7bc329dd7a
#
_cell.length_a   1.000
_cell.length_b   1.000
_cell.length_c   1.000
_cell.angle_alpha   90.00
_cell.angle_beta   90.00
_cell.angle_gamma   90.00
#
_symmetry.space_group_name_H-M   'P 1'
#
loop_
_entity.id
_entity.type
_entity.pdbx_description
1 polymer ?
#
loop_
_entity_poly.entity_id
_entity_poly.type
_entity_poly.pdbx_seq_one_letter_code
_entity_poly.pdbx_strand_id
1 'polypeptide(L)'
;MKRRLLAFLLAFVMTFSLVPVNTFAAEADAAALYTNITTESGENVTVEYVETVVGEAAWGESINTPYYHVTIPEGTEKVLLTYPESVNLVLSGDDTAGFFYRNTYPGQSTIDFGGALTVATNNDGSKTVTIPVENFMLSTDGSVAVGMAYYVDEENQSAAEFFDFTYAAPTHAVTLTPGDGYTLTGEATVEDGKDYSFTVTIADDYEMQDNFVVKANGETLTAGESGSYTVENVTADLTITVEGVVKKQAAGHAVTLTPGEGYTLTGEATAEDGKDYTFTVTVTEGYDAANMVVKVNDTEVTAVDGVY
;
A
#
# COMPACT_ATOMS: atom_id res chain seq x y z
N MET A 1 -38.14 -5.46 -17.42
CA MET A 1 -37.22 -4.57 -16.71
C MET A 1 -36.15 -5.42 -16.01
N LYS A 2 -34.98 -5.52 -16.60
CA LYS A 2 -33.87 -6.33 -16.06
C LYS A 2 -33.01 -5.41 -15.19
N ARG A 3 -33.01 -5.66 -13.88
CA ARG A 3 -32.11 -4.99 -12.93
C ARG A 3 -30.72 -5.64 -13.06
N ARG A 4 -29.75 -4.89 -13.55
CA ARG A 4 -28.33 -5.26 -13.49
C ARG A 4 -27.83 -4.98 -12.09
N LEU A 5 -27.43 -6.03 -11.38
CA LEU A 5 -26.71 -5.93 -10.11
C LEU A 5 -25.25 -5.67 -10.47
N LEU A 6 -24.77 -4.48 -10.13
CA LEU A 6 -23.37 -4.09 -10.28
C LEU A 6 -22.66 -4.55 -8.99
N ALA A 7 -21.83 -5.58 -9.10
CA ALA A 7 -20.96 -5.99 -8.00
C ALA A 7 -19.75 -5.04 -7.95
N PHE A 8 -19.67 -4.23 -6.92
CA PHE A 8 -18.46 -3.47 -6.59
C PHE A 8 -17.49 -4.40 -5.87
N LEU A 9 -16.39 -4.75 -6.53
CA LEU A 9 -15.24 -5.36 -5.88
C LEU A 9 -14.45 -4.22 -5.21
N LEU A 10 -14.60 -4.07 -3.91
CA LEU A 10 -13.81 -3.13 -3.12
C LEU A 10 -12.60 -3.90 -2.59
N ALA A 11 -11.46 -3.77 -3.24
CA ALA A 11 -10.19 -4.21 -2.69
C ALA A 11 -9.80 -3.26 -1.54
N PHE A 12 -9.89 -3.75 -0.31
CA PHE A 12 -9.48 -3.00 0.87
C PHE A 12 -8.09 -3.48 1.28
N VAL A 13 -7.05 -2.76 0.84
CA VAL A 13 -5.68 -2.97 1.33
C VAL A 13 -5.57 -2.26 2.67
N MET A 14 -5.52 -3.01 3.77
CA MET A 14 -5.15 -2.47 5.08
C MET A 14 -3.70 -2.84 5.39
N THR A 15 -2.82 -1.86 5.33
CA THR A 15 -1.51 -1.94 5.98
C THR A 15 -1.69 -1.85 7.49
N PHE A 16 -1.51 -2.95 8.21
CA PHE A 16 -1.36 -2.94 9.66
C PHE A 16 0.08 -3.26 10.04
N SER A 17 0.75 -2.27 10.62
CA SER A 17 1.96 -2.45 11.39
C SER A 17 1.63 -3.08 12.75
N LEU A 18 2.25 -4.22 13.06
CA LEU A 18 2.52 -4.73 14.41
C LEU A 18 1.31 -5.02 15.33
N VAL A 19 0.49 -5.98 14.99
CA VAL A 19 -0.11 -6.96 15.91
C VAL A 19 -0.47 -8.18 15.06
N PRO A 20 -0.22 -9.43 15.44
CA PRO A 20 -0.72 -10.58 14.72
C PRO A 20 -2.23 -10.64 14.97
N VAL A 21 -2.98 -9.99 14.10
CA VAL A 21 -4.42 -10.16 14.06
C VAL A 21 -4.71 -11.00 12.83
N ASN A 22 -5.02 -12.26 13.06
CA ASN A 22 -5.70 -13.06 12.06
C ASN A 22 -7.02 -12.36 11.73
N THR A 23 -7.02 -11.51 10.71
CA THR A 23 -8.26 -10.90 10.23
C THR A 23 -8.99 -11.92 9.39
N PHE A 24 -9.88 -12.65 10.02
CA PHE A 24 -10.86 -13.47 9.34
C PHE A 24 -11.82 -12.55 8.59
N ALA A 25 -11.87 -12.64 7.28
CA ALA A 25 -13.01 -12.17 6.51
C ALA A 25 -14.15 -13.16 6.84
N ALA A 26 -15.05 -12.76 7.73
CA ALA A 26 -16.17 -13.57 8.13
C ALA A 26 -17.25 -13.57 7.04
N GLU A 27 -17.52 -14.72 6.45
CA GLU A 27 -18.90 -15.18 6.37
C GLU A 27 -18.90 -16.62 6.86
N ALA A 28 -19.50 -16.74 8.03
CA ALA A 28 -19.55 -17.86 8.90
C ALA A 28 -20.09 -19.14 8.24
N ASP A 29 -19.32 -20.26 8.35
CA ASP A 29 -19.91 -21.50 8.78
C ASP A 29 -18.88 -22.52 9.32
N ALA A 30 -17.59 -22.24 9.33
CA ALA A 30 -16.64 -23.02 10.11
C ALA A 30 -15.56 -22.10 10.68
N ALA A 31 -15.55 -21.90 12.00
CA ALA A 31 -14.44 -21.27 12.69
C ALA A 31 -13.17 -22.09 12.43
N ALA A 32 -12.07 -21.42 12.01
CA ALA A 32 -10.80 -22.07 11.87
C ALA A 32 -10.39 -22.77 13.17
N LEU A 33 -9.92 -23.99 13.07
CA LEU A 33 -9.53 -24.79 14.24
C LEU A 33 -8.10 -24.45 14.68
N TYR A 34 -7.27 -23.96 13.76
CA TYR A 34 -5.93 -23.48 14.07
C TYR A 34 -5.97 -22.07 14.70
N THR A 35 -4.96 -21.78 15.52
CA THR A 35 -4.79 -20.46 16.16
C THR A 35 -3.76 -19.59 15.47
N ASN A 36 -2.80 -20.22 14.77
CA ASN A 36 -1.71 -19.51 14.11
C ASN A 36 -1.17 -20.30 12.93
N ILE A 37 -0.79 -19.55 11.86
CA ILE A 37 -0.02 -20.08 10.73
C ILE A 37 1.19 -19.17 10.54
N THR A 38 2.40 -19.75 10.53
CA THR A 38 3.64 -19.02 10.28
C THR A 38 4.56 -19.82 9.39
N THR A 39 5.56 -19.18 8.80
CA THR A 39 6.69 -19.89 8.21
C THR A 39 7.59 -20.47 9.29
N GLU A 40 8.56 -21.33 8.91
CA GLU A 40 9.56 -21.86 9.84
C GLU A 40 10.49 -20.78 10.41
N SER A 41 10.67 -19.63 9.71
CA SER A 41 11.39 -18.45 10.21
C SER A 41 10.57 -17.58 11.15
N GLY A 42 9.27 -17.89 11.33
CA GLY A 42 8.35 -17.13 12.18
C GLY A 42 7.68 -15.94 11.47
N GLU A 43 7.83 -15.84 10.13
CA GLU A 43 7.14 -14.80 9.35
C GLU A 43 5.65 -15.12 9.22
N ASN A 44 4.84 -14.06 9.22
CA ASN A 44 3.40 -14.19 9.03
C ASN A 44 3.08 -14.55 7.57
N VAL A 45 1.99 -15.26 7.39
CA VAL A 45 1.44 -15.63 6.08
C VAL A 45 0.07 -14.99 5.91
N THR A 46 -0.36 -14.81 4.67
CA THR A 46 -1.73 -14.37 4.37
C THR A 46 -2.61 -15.60 4.17
N VAL A 47 -3.75 -15.64 4.85
CA VAL A 47 -4.70 -16.75 4.75
C VAL A 47 -6.04 -16.22 4.27
N GLU A 48 -6.55 -16.83 3.22
CA GLU A 48 -7.85 -16.54 2.63
C GLU A 48 -8.74 -17.78 2.70
N TYR A 49 -9.94 -17.64 3.26
CA TYR A 49 -10.96 -18.68 3.18
C TYR A 49 -11.55 -18.69 1.77
N VAL A 50 -11.57 -19.86 1.14
CA VAL A 50 -12.05 -20.00 -0.24
C VAL A 50 -13.49 -20.52 -0.24
N GLU A 51 -13.70 -21.70 0.34
CA GLU A 51 -15.00 -22.39 0.36
C GLU A 51 -15.01 -23.53 1.38
N THR A 52 -16.19 -24.09 1.66
CA THR A 52 -16.27 -25.40 2.31
C THR A 52 -16.43 -26.49 1.28
N VAL A 53 -15.46 -27.39 1.22
CA VAL A 53 -15.47 -28.52 0.30
C VAL A 53 -16.34 -29.62 0.87
N VAL A 54 -17.34 -30.02 0.09
CA VAL A 54 -18.09 -31.24 0.34
C VAL A 54 -17.53 -32.34 -0.58
N GLY A 55 -16.79 -33.25 0.00
CA GLY A 55 -16.14 -34.32 -0.75
C GLY A 55 -16.49 -35.70 -0.19
N GLU A 56 -16.10 -36.74 -0.93
CA GLU A 56 -16.17 -38.12 -0.49
C GLU A 56 -14.73 -38.64 -0.31
N ALA A 57 -14.40 -39.08 0.90
CA ALA A 57 -13.13 -39.69 1.15
C ALA A 57 -12.98 -41.00 0.36
N ALA A 58 -11.77 -41.48 0.11
CA ALA A 58 -11.48 -42.71 -0.62
C ALA A 58 -12.16 -43.96 0.00
N TRP A 59 -12.55 -43.87 1.27
CA TRP A 59 -13.31 -44.91 1.99
C TRP A 59 -14.84 -44.72 1.99
N GLY A 60 -15.39 -43.72 1.26
CA GLY A 60 -16.81 -43.54 1.05
C GLY A 60 -17.53 -42.69 2.08
N GLU A 61 -16.83 -41.95 2.94
CA GLU A 61 -17.43 -41.01 3.88
C GLU A 61 -17.46 -39.55 3.34
N SER A 62 -18.55 -38.85 3.59
CA SER A 62 -18.65 -37.43 3.22
C SER A 62 -17.86 -36.57 4.21
N ILE A 63 -16.98 -35.72 3.70
CA ILE A 63 -16.19 -34.78 4.47
C ILE A 63 -16.59 -33.35 4.10
N ASN A 64 -17.00 -32.55 5.09
CA ASN A 64 -17.21 -31.11 4.95
C ASN A 64 -16.00 -30.40 5.52
N THR A 65 -15.15 -29.83 4.64
CA THR A 65 -13.84 -29.36 5.02
C THR A 65 -13.68 -27.92 4.56
N PRO A 66 -13.38 -26.95 5.47
CA PRO A 66 -13.02 -25.60 5.05
C PRO A 66 -11.70 -25.64 4.28
N TYR A 67 -11.66 -24.85 3.23
CA TYR A 67 -10.52 -24.72 2.33
C TYR A 67 -9.94 -23.30 2.44
N TYR A 68 -8.64 -23.24 2.69
CA TYR A 68 -7.87 -22.01 2.82
C TYR A 68 -6.76 -21.93 1.77
N HIS A 69 -6.66 -20.79 1.15
CA HIS A 69 -5.52 -20.42 0.32
C HIS A 69 -4.51 -19.64 1.18
N VAL A 70 -3.26 -20.08 1.18
CA VAL A 70 -2.20 -19.51 2.01
C VAL A 70 -1.11 -18.92 1.11
N THR A 71 -0.95 -17.59 1.14
CA THR A 71 0.14 -16.90 0.46
C THR A 71 1.32 -16.76 1.40
N ILE A 72 2.48 -17.28 0.99
CA ILE A 72 3.71 -17.37 1.77
C ILE A 72 4.86 -16.62 1.10
N PRO A 73 5.86 -16.14 1.84
CA PRO A 73 7.07 -15.55 1.28
C PRO A 73 7.79 -16.52 0.33
N GLU A 74 8.40 -16.00 -0.71
CA GLU A 74 9.20 -16.79 -1.65
C GLU A 74 10.33 -17.53 -0.92
N GLY A 75 10.54 -18.80 -1.27
CA GLY A 75 11.55 -19.66 -0.67
C GLY A 75 11.16 -20.29 0.66
N THR A 76 9.91 -20.11 1.13
CA THR A 76 9.39 -20.85 2.30
C THR A 76 9.33 -22.34 1.98
N GLU A 77 10.02 -23.17 2.76
CA GLU A 77 10.01 -24.62 2.60
C GLU A 77 8.95 -25.30 3.46
N LYS A 78 8.64 -24.73 4.62
CA LYS A 78 7.69 -25.28 5.59
C LYS A 78 6.82 -24.19 6.20
N VAL A 79 5.57 -24.57 6.44
CA VAL A 79 4.60 -23.77 7.20
C VAL A 79 4.26 -24.52 8.50
N LEU A 80 4.09 -23.76 9.56
CA LEU A 80 3.76 -24.24 10.89
C LEU A 80 2.32 -23.85 11.23
N LEU A 81 1.42 -24.84 11.38
CA LEU A 81 0.06 -24.64 11.85
C LEU A 81 -0.02 -25.01 13.33
N THR A 82 -0.48 -24.07 14.15
CA THR A 82 -0.64 -24.30 15.59
C THR A 82 -2.11 -24.44 15.93
N TYR A 83 -2.45 -25.50 16.65
CA TYR A 83 -3.77 -25.81 17.16
C TYR A 83 -3.79 -25.64 18.68
N PRO A 84 -4.88 -25.11 19.25
CA PRO A 84 -5.02 -25.04 20.69
C PRO A 84 -5.12 -26.44 21.32
N GLU A 85 -4.79 -26.59 22.60
CA GLU A 85 -4.91 -27.84 23.35
C GLU A 85 -6.32 -28.47 23.26
N SER A 86 -7.35 -27.62 23.11
CA SER A 86 -8.74 -28.07 22.99
C SER A 86 -9.07 -28.81 21.69
N VAL A 87 -8.22 -28.70 20.67
CA VAL A 87 -8.34 -29.45 19.41
C VAL A 87 -7.62 -30.77 19.53
N ASN A 88 -8.37 -31.86 19.42
CA ASN A 88 -7.83 -33.20 19.50
C ASN A 88 -7.36 -33.66 18.11
N LEU A 89 -6.08 -33.37 17.77
CA LEU A 89 -5.51 -33.87 16.53
C LEU A 89 -5.43 -35.42 16.55
N VAL A 90 -5.92 -36.06 15.50
CA VAL A 90 -5.78 -37.48 15.31
C VAL A 90 -4.35 -37.79 14.91
N LEU A 91 -3.61 -38.40 15.81
CA LEU A 91 -2.22 -38.79 15.59
C LEU A 91 -2.14 -40.19 14.99
N SER A 92 -1.40 -40.33 13.90
CA SER A 92 -1.06 -41.62 13.29
C SER A 92 0.29 -42.09 13.82
N GLY A 93 0.28 -42.67 15.03
CA GLY A 93 1.51 -43.06 15.74
C GLY A 93 2.02 -41.90 16.65
N ASP A 94 3.28 -42.04 17.08
CA ASP A 94 3.91 -41.04 17.93
C ASP A 94 4.26 -39.80 17.10
N ASP A 95 3.73 -38.62 17.50
CA ASP A 95 4.07 -37.32 16.95
C ASP A 95 3.81 -37.10 15.44
N THR A 96 2.80 -37.76 14.87
CA THR A 96 2.38 -37.54 13.47
C THR A 96 0.87 -37.37 13.35
N ALA A 97 0.43 -36.41 12.53
CA ALA A 97 -0.97 -36.25 12.15
C ALA A 97 -1.22 -36.73 10.73
N GLY A 98 -2.32 -37.43 10.52
CA GLY A 98 -2.74 -37.87 9.20
C GLY A 98 -3.14 -36.65 8.32
N PHE A 99 -2.89 -36.72 7.03
CA PHE A 99 -3.33 -35.72 6.08
C PHE A 99 -3.93 -36.36 4.82
N PHE A 100 -4.72 -35.56 4.11
CA PHE A 100 -5.43 -35.96 2.91
C PHE A 100 -5.14 -34.94 1.78
N TYR A 101 -5.10 -35.47 0.54
CA TYR A 101 -5.07 -34.63 -0.64
C TYR A 101 -6.48 -34.34 -1.12
N ARG A 102 -6.74 -33.09 -1.49
CA ARG A 102 -7.83 -32.73 -2.38
C ARG A 102 -7.27 -32.68 -3.80
N ASN A 103 -7.78 -33.55 -4.66
CA ASN A 103 -7.45 -33.53 -6.08
C ASN A 103 -8.65 -32.99 -6.86
N THR A 104 -8.52 -31.78 -7.46
CA THR A 104 -9.56 -31.17 -8.28
C THR A 104 -9.20 -31.28 -9.74
N TYR A 105 -9.67 -32.35 -10.37
CA TYR A 105 -9.75 -32.37 -11.84
C TYR A 105 -11.06 -31.72 -12.29
N PRO A 106 -11.12 -31.14 -13.52
CA PRO A 106 -12.38 -30.65 -14.09
C PRO A 106 -13.46 -31.74 -14.03
N GLY A 107 -14.47 -31.52 -13.17
CA GLY A 107 -15.60 -32.43 -13.00
C GLY A 107 -15.43 -33.55 -11.96
N GLN A 108 -14.31 -33.61 -11.23
CA GLN A 108 -14.11 -34.57 -10.13
C GLN A 108 -13.41 -33.87 -8.97
N SER A 109 -13.94 -34.04 -7.76
CA SER A 109 -13.28 -33.67 -6.52
C SER A 109 -13.17 -34.93 -5.67
N THR A 110 -11.96 -35.47 -5.53
CA THR A 110 -11.68 -36.62 -4.68
C THR A 110 -10.75 -36.20 -3.54
N ILE A 111 -10.94 -36.85 -2.39
CA ILE A 111 -10.10 -36.67 -1.21
C ILE A 111 -9.42 -38.00 -0.96
N ASP A 112 -8.10 -38.04 -1.11
CA ASP A 112 -7.29 -39.23 -0.95
C ASP A 112 -6.34 -39.10 0.24
N PHE A 113 -6.12 -40.21 1.00
CA PHE A 113 -5.19 -40.19 2.11
C PHE A 113 -3.72 -40.04 1.60
N GLY A 114 -3.03 -39.05 2.14
CA GLY A 114 -1.68 -38.66 1.69
C GLY A 114 -0.54 -39.17 2.57
N GLY A 115 -0.80 -39.50 3.83
CA GLY A 115 0.23 -39.94 4.77
C GLY A 115 0.17 -39.25 6.13
N ALA A 116 1.33 -38.91 6.69
CA ALA A 116 1.43 -38.30 8.02
C ALA A 116 2.40 -37.11 8.04
N LEU A 117 2.03 -36.10 8.82
CA LEU A 117 2.81 -34.89 9.07
C LEU A 117 3.39 -34.90 10.47
N THR A 118 4.56 -34.28 10.65
CA THR A 118 5.18 -34.13 11.96
C THR A 118 4.39 -33.19 12.84
N VAL A 119 4.14 -33.58 14.09
CA VAL A 119 3.47 -32.81 15.12
C VAL A 119 4.37 -32.66 16.33
N ALA A 120 4.51 -31.41 16.80
CA ALA A 120 5.18 -31.12 18.07
C ALA A 120 4.17 -30.62 19.10
N THR A 121 4.24 -31.11 20.33
CA THR A 121 3.46 -30.60 21.45
C THR A 121 4.24 -29.50 22.15
N ASN A 122 3.63 -28.33 22.26
CA ASN A 122 4.22 -27.16 22.90
C ASN A 122 4.03 -27.21 24.44
N ASN A 123 4.76 -26.35 25.15
CA ASN A 123 4.72 -26.29 26.62
C ASN A 123 3.35 -25.91 27.21
N ASP A 124 2.51 -25.26 26.44
CA ASP A 124 1.14 -24.83 26.80
C ASP A 124 0.07 -25.87 26.41
N GLY A 125 0.48 -27.04 25.93
CA GLY A 125 -0.41 -28.11 25.49
C GLY A 125 -0.87 -27.97 24.04
N SER A 126 -0.66 -26.82 23.40
CA SER A 126 -0.95 -26.64 21.97
C SER A 126 -0.09 -27.55 21.10
N LYS A 127 -0.53 -27.81 19.89
CA LYS A 127 0.17 -28.67 18.93
C LYS A 127 0.52 -27.91 17.67
N THR A 128 1.75 -28.05 17.19
CA THR A 128 2.22 -27.47 15.94
C THR A 128 2.44 -28.57 14.91
N VAL A 129 1.70 -28.48 13.81
CA VAL A 129 1.83 -29.36 12.64
C VAL A 129 2.77 -28.70 11.64
N THR A 130 3.77 -29.44 11.18
CA THR A 130 4.72 -28.98 10.16
C THR A 130 4.30 -29.48 8.78
N ILE A 131 4.07 -28.52 7.86
CA ILE A 131 3.61 -28.79 6.50
C ILE A 131 4.74 -28.46 5.52
N PRO A 132 5.27 -29.43 4.74
CA PRO A 132 6.19 -29.17 3.65
C PRO A 132 5.43 -28.56 2.46
N VAL A 133 5.77 -27.33 2.11
CA VAL A 133 4.99 -26.50 1.17
C VAL A 133 5.03 -27.00 -0.26
N GLU A 134 6.21 -27.44 -0.74
CA GLU A 134 6.40 -27.84 -2.15
C GLU A 134 5.46 -28.94 -2.65
N ASN A 135 4.99 -29.79 -1.72
CA ASN A 135 4.07 -30.89 -2.03
C ASN A 135 2.60 -30.46 -2.14
N PHE A 136 2.29 -29.22 -1.77
CA PHE A 136 0.92 -28.71 -1.59
C PHE A 136 0.67 -27.37 -2.27
N MET A 137 1.53 -26.95 -3.18
CA MET A 137 1.35 -25.73 -3.96
C MET A 137 0.30 -25.91 -5.05
N LEU A 138 -0.42 -24.82 -5.34
CA LEU A 138 -1.28 -24.79 -6.52
C LEU A 138 -0.46 -24.99 -7.79
N SER A 139 -1.01 -25.74 -8.74
CA SER A 139 -0.45 -25.84 -10.07
C SER A 139 -0.47 -24.49 -10.77
N THR A 140 0.64 -24.04 -11.33
CA THR A 140 0.77 -22.76 -12.03
C THR A 140 -0.08 -22.67 -13.29
N ASP A 141 -0.52 -23.80 -13.86
CA ASP A 141 -1.39 -23.84 -15.04
C ASP A 141 -2.89 -23.91 -14.68
N GLY A 142 -3.22 -23.95 -13.38
CA GLY A 142 -4.59 -24.01 -12.90
C GLY A 142 -5.32 -25.31 -13.22
N SER A 143 -4.63 -26.30 -13.79
CA SER A 143 -5.24 -27.56 -14.24
C SER A 143 -5.54 -28.51 -13.06
N VAL A 144 -4.80 -28.43 -11.97
CA VAL A 144 -4.97 -29.22 -10.75
C VAL A 144 -4.61 -28.41 -9.52
N ALA A 145 -5.57 -28.13 -8.67
CA ALA A 145 -5.29 -27.63 -7.33
C ALA A 145 -5.14 -28.81 -6.38
N VAL A 146 -3.99 -28.95 -5.74
CA VAL A 146 -3.76 -29.94 -4.70
C VAL A 146 -3.81 -29.25 -3.36
N GLY A 147 -4.90 -29.43 -2.64
CA GLY A 147 -5.03 -28.99 -1.26
C GLY A 147 -4.75 -30.10 -0.29
N MET A 148 -4.51 -29.77 0.96
CA MET A 148 -4.22 -30.71 2.02
C MET A 148 -5.21 -30.56 3.16
N ALA A 149 -5.65 -31.69 3.71
CA ALA A 149 -6.40 -31.76 4.94
C ALA A 149 -5.82 -32.81 5.86
N TYR A 150 -6.06 -32.68 7.14
CA TYR A 150 -5.70 -33.65 8.15
C TYR A 150 -6.81 -33.76 9.20
N TYR A 151 -6.83 -34.87 9.92
CA TYR A 151 -7.81 -35.07 10.97
C TYR A 151 -7.53 -34.18 12.17
N VAL A 152 -8.58 -33.60 12.69
CA VAL A 152 -8.56 -32.84 13.95
C VAL A 152 -9.32 -33.53 15.07
N ASP A 153 -10.08 -34.59 14.76
CA ASP A 153 -10.91 -35.32 15.72
C ASP A 153 -11.20 -36.74 15.21
N GLU A 154 -10.95 -37.78 16.04
CA GLU A 154 -11.25 -39.18 15.71
C GLU A 154 -12.75 -39.46 15.62
N GLU A 155 -13.57 -38.76 16.45
CA GLU A 155 -15.01 -38.97 16.49
C GLU A 155 -15.73 -38.24 15.35
N ASN A 156 -15.08 -37.19 14.81
CA ASN A 156 -15.64 -36.30 13.78
C ASN A 156 -14.64 -36.12 12.62
N GLN A 157 -14.49 -37.13 11.80
CA GLN A 157 -13.56 -37.14 10.67
C GLN A 157 -13.87 -36.08 9.61
N SER A 158 -15.05 -35.43 9.68
CA SER A 158 -15.43 -34.30 8.83
C SER A 158 -14.84 -32.95 9.26
N ALA A 159 -14.13 -32.89 10.37
CA ALA A 159 -13.53 -31.66 10.91
C ALA A 159 -12.09 -31.43 10.44
N ALA A 160 -11.72 -31.88 9.26
CA ALA A 160 -10.44 -31.56 8.67
C ALA A 160 -10.44 -30.15 8.02
N GLU A 161 -9.27 -29.60 7.79
CA GLU A 161 -9.08 -28.34 7.08
C GLU A 161 -8.15 -28.55 5.88
N PHE A 162 -8.48 -27.92 4.75
CA PHE A 162 -7.64 -27.90 3.56
C PHE A 162 -6.81 -26.63 3.51
N PHE A 163 -5.55 -26.79 3.14
CA PHE A 163 -4.63 -25.70 2.87
C PHE A 163 -3.91 -25.95 1.57
N ASP A 164 -3.83 -24.96 0.73
CA ASP A 164 -2.89 -24.90 -0.37
C ASP A 164 -2.04 -23.62 -0.26
N PHE A 165 -0.89 -23.65 -0.92
CA PHE A 165 0.11 -22.61 -0.76
C PHE A 165 0.51 -22.02 -2.11
N THR A 166 0.65 -20.69 -2.16
CA THR A 166 1.32 -20.00 -3.25
C THR A 166 2.36 -19.05 -2.68
N TYR A 167 3.45 -18.87 -3.42
CA TYR A 167 4.40 -17.82 -3.09
C TYR A 167 3.78 -16.44 -3.37
N ALA A 168 4.06 -15.49 -2.48
CA ALA A 168 3.78 -14.10 -2.76
C ALA A 168 4.47 -13.69 -4.06
N ALA A 169 3.78 -12.96 -4.89
CA ALA A 169 4.40 -12.43 -6.09
C ALA A 169 5.60 -11.54 -5.70
N PRO A 170 6.72 -11.61 -6.43
CA PRO A 170 7.82 -10.69 -6.25
C PRO A 170 7.32 -9.24 -6.30
N THR A 171 7.89 -8.37 -5.49
CA THR A 171 7.54 -6.96 -5.49
C THR A 171 8.75 -6.10 -5.79
N HIS A 172 8.50 -4.95 -6.43
CA HIS A 172 9.51 -3.93 -6.72
C HIS A 172 9.29 -2.73 -5.82
N ALA A 173 10.39 -2.16 -5.31
CA ALA A 173 10.35 -0.96 -4.49
C ALA A 173 10.00 0.27 -5.35
N VAL A 174 9.18 1.17 -4.79
CA VAL A 174 8.84 2.44 -5.42
C VAL A 174 9.36 3.59 -4.58
N THR A 175 10.24 4.38 -5.17
CA THR A 175 10.78 5.61 -4.58
C THR A 175 10.05 6.81 -5.18
N LEU A 176 9.22 7.46 -4.37
CA LEU A 176 8.59 8.72 -4.70
C LEU A 176 9.52 9.85 -4.25
N THR A 177 10.16 10.55 -5.19
CA THR A 177 11.14 11.59 -4.88
C THR A 177 10.42 12.88 -4.50
N PRO A 178 10.50 13.32 -3.23
CA PRO A 178 9.86 14.56 -2.79
C PRO A 178 10.54 15.78 -3.43
N GLY A 179 9.80 16.88 -3.54
CA GLY A 179 10.32 18.15 -4.01
C GLY A 179 9.48 19.32 -3.51
N ASP A 180 9.98 20.53 -3.76
CA ASP A 180 9.29 21.73 -3.34
C ASP A 180 8.02 21.96 -4.18
N GLY A 181 6.91 22.25 -3.50
CA GLY A 181 5.66 22.67 -4.14
C GLY A 181 4.81 21.55 -4.72
N TYR A 182 5.12 20.30 -4.49
CA TYR A 182 4.27 19.17 -4.85
C TYR A 182 4.36 18.02 -3.86
N THR A 183 3.36 17.17 -3.88
CA THR A 183 3.33 15.90 -3.17
C THR A 183 3.07 14.75 -4.13
N LEU A 184 3.69 13.61 -3.85
CA LEU A 184 3.47 12.35 -4.54
C LEU A 184 2.76 11.39 -3.59
N THR A 185 1.69 10.75 -4.05
CA THR A 185 0.95 9.77 -3.27
C THR A 185 0.80 8.49 -4.07
N GLY A 186 1.28 7.39 -3.52
CA GLY A 186 1.24 6.04 -4.10
C GLY A 186 1.79 5.03 -3.11
N GLU A 187 1.66 3.75 -3.44
CA GLU A 187 2.17 2.65 -2.62
C GLU A 187 3.71 2.60 -2.68
N ALA A 188 4.34 2.07 -1.63
CA ALA A 188 5.79 1.95 -1.55
C ALA A 188 6.35 0.76 -2.36
N THR A 189 5.50 -0.13 -2.80
CA THR A 189 5.84 -1.33 -3.58
C THR A 189 4.79 -1.61 -4.64
N VAL A 190 5.15 -2.36 -5.66
CA VAL A 190 4.25 -2.89 -6.69
C VAL A 190 4.63 -4.35 -6.99
N GLU A 191 3.64 -5.21 -7.22
CA GLU A 191 3.89 -6.59 -7.64
C GLU A 191 4.49 -6.64 -9.05
N ASP A 192 5.38 -7.63 -9.27
CA ASP A 192 6.00 -7.86 -10.58
C ASP A 192 4.94 -8.06 -11.67
N GLY A 193 5.14 -7.35 -12.79
CA GLY A 193 4.22 -7.40 -13.94
C GLY A 193 2.89 -6.65 -13.75
N LYS A 194 2.67 -5.99 -12.62
CA LYS A 194 1.46 -5.17 -12.39
C LYS A 194 1.68 -3.72 -12.78
N ASP A 195 0.59 -3.03 -13.04
CA ASP A 195 0.58 -1.60 -13.26
C ASP A 195 0.67 -0.87 -11.92
N TYR A 196 1.49 0.19 -11.88
CA TYR A 196 1.63 1.07 -10.73
C TYR A 196 0.99 2.42 -11.00
N SER A 197 0.08 2.85 -10.13
CA SER A 197 -0.59 4.16 -10.22
C SER A 197 -0.26 5.04 -9.02
N PHE A 198 -0.02 6.32 -9.28
CA PHE A 198 0.25 7.33 -8.27
C PHE A 198 -0.35 8.68 -8.67
N THR A 199 -0.38 9.64 -7.75
CA THR A 199 -0.88 11.00 -8.00
C THR A 199 0.17 12.04 -7.68
N VAL A 200 0.17 13.12 -8.46
CA VAL A 200 0.94 14.34 -8.24
C VAL A 200 -0.02 15.46 -7.87
N THR A 201 0.18 16.07 -6.72
CA THR A 201 -0.62 17.21 -6.26
C THR A 201 0.29 18.44 -6.14
N ILE A 202 -0.01 19.50 -6.85
CA ILE A 202 0.72 20.77 -6.78
C ILE A 202 0.14 21.62 -5.66
N ALA A 203 1.00 22.19 -4.81
CA ALA A 203 0.59 23.07 -3.73
C ALA A 203 0.04 24.42 -4.27
N ASP A 204 -0.88 25.04 -3.53
CA ASP A 204 -1.60 26.25 -3.97
C ASP A 204 -0.67 27.41 -4.34
N ASP A 205 0.49 27.55 -3.66
CA ASP A 205 1.47 28.60 -3.90
C ASP A 205 2.43 28.29 -5.06
N TYR A 206 2.26 27.16 -5.74
CA TYR A 206 3.11 26.71 -6.82
C TYR A 206 2.34 26.54 -8.12
N GLU A 207 3.05 26.53 -9.22
CA GLU A 207 2.49 26.32 -10.56
C GLU A 207 3.40 25.44 -11.42
N MET A 208 2.79 24.79 -12.40
CA MET A 208 3.49 24.01 -13.42
C MET A 208 3.98 24.96 -14.52
N GLN A 209 5.24 24.83 -14.90
CA GLN A 209 5.81 25.51 -16.05
C GLN A 209 5.61 24.72 -17.34
N ASP A 210 5.94 25.33 -18.49
CA ASP A 210 5.86 24.68 -19.82
C ASP A 210 6.72 23.41 -19.92
N ASN A 211 7.78 23.31 -19.11
CA ASN A 211 8.67 22.15 -19.01
C ASN A 211 8.28 21.17 -17.89
N PHE A 212 7.06 21.29 -17.35
CA PHE A 212 6.57 20.33 -16.34
C PHE A 212 6.55 18.91 -16.90
N VAL A 213 7.19 18.00 -16.18
CA VAL A 213 7.26 16.60 -16.58
C VAL A 213 7.35 15.69 -15.36
N VAL A 214 6.67 14.56 -15.45
CA VAL A 214 6.75 13.45 -14.48
C VAL A 214 7.45 12.30 -15.16
N LYS A 215 8.43 11.70 -14.49
CA LYS A 215 9.25 10.61 -15.03
C LYS A 215 9.26 9.41 -14.10
N ALA A 216 9.25 8.21 -14.68
CA ALA A 216 9.56 6.95 -14.01
C ALA A 216 10.87 6.40 -14.57
N ASN A 217 11.87 6.16 -13.73
CA ASN A 217 13.21 5.72 -14.13
C ASN A 217 13.81 6.54 -15.28
N GLY A 218 13.49 7.85 -15.33
CA GLY A 218 13.95 8.77 -16.37
C GLY A 218 13.07 8.83 -17.63
N GLU A 219 12.09 7.95 -17.79
CA GLU A 219 11.14 7.98 -18.90
C GLU A 219 9.93 8.87 -18.56
N THR A 220 9.53 9.71 -19.52
CA THR A 220 8.41 10.65 -19.35
C THR A 220 7.08 9.91 -19.37
N LEU A 221 6.26 10.21 -18.37
CA LEU A 221 4.88 9.68 -18.27
C LEU A 221 3.86 10.67 -18.81
N THR A 222 2.76 10.12 -19.34
CA THR A 222 1.61 10.92 -19.76
C THR A 222 0.63 11.03 -18.59
N ALA A 223 0.16 12.25 -18.32
CA ALA A 223 -0.84 12.48 -17.29
C ALA A 223 -2.18 11.83 -17.67
N GLY A 224 -2.77 11.14 -16.72
CA GLY A 224 -4.16 10.73 -16.74
C GLY A 224 -5.09 11.82 -16.18
N GLU A 225 -6.28 11.42 -15.78
CA GLU A 225 -7.25 12.35 -15.18
C GLU A 225 -6.82 12.78 -13.77
N SER A 226 -7.08 14.03 -13.40
CA SER A 226 -6.90 14.56 -12.05
C SER A 226 -5.49 14.40 -11.46
N GLY A 227 -4.44 14.51 -12.29
CA GLY A 227 -3.04 14.41 -11.84
C GLY A 227 -2.59 12.99 -11.52
N SER A 228 -3.29 11.98 -12.00
CA SER A 228 -2.89 10.58 -11.90
C SER A 228 -1.90 10.20 -12.99
N TYR A 229 -1.02 9.25 -12.68
CA TYR A 229 -0.03 8.67 -13.60
C TYR A 229 -0.01 7.16 -13.40
N THR A 230 0.25 6.43 -14.49
CA THR A 230 0.37 4.97 -14.44
C THR A 230 1.65 4.53 -15.16
N VAL A 231 2.39 3.62 -14.54
CA VAL A 231 3.48 2.86 -15.14
C VAL A 231 2.96 1.45 -15.38
N GLU A 232 2.87 1.05 -16.64
CA GLU A 232 2.35 -0.27 -17.00
C GLU A 232 3.42 -1.35 -16.86
N ASN A 233 3.02 -2.56 -16.43
CA ASN A 233 3.82 -3.79 -16.41
C ASN A 233 5.20 -3.59 -15.74
N VAL A 234 5.19 -3.23 -14.45
CA VAL A 234 6.42 -2.97 -13.68
C VAL A 234 7.18 -4.27 -13.43
N THR A 235 8.43 -4.32 -13.90
CA THR A 235 9.33 -5.49 -13.76
C THR A 235 10.67 -5.16 -13.09
N ALA A 236 10.78 -3.98 -12.48
CA ALA A 236 11.96 -3.52 -11.75
C ALA A 236 11.58 -2.38 -10.79
N ASP A 237 12.45 -2.07 -9.85
CA ASP A 237 12.27 -0.95 -8.93
C ASP A 237 12.01 0.35 -9.67
N LEU A 238 11.11 1.17 -9.13
CA LEU A 238 10.71 2.45 -9.71
C LEU A 238 11.28 3.63 -8.92
N THR A 239 11.72 4.64 -9.64
CA THR A 239 12.01 5.97 -9.09
C THR A 239 11.18 7.00 -9.84
N ILE A 240 10.28 7.67 -9.12
CA ILE A 240 9.41 8.72 -9.67
C ILE A 240 10.02 10.09 -9.34
N THR A 241 10.14 10.93 -10.37
CA THR A 241 10.64 12.31 -10.26
C THR A 241 9.70 13.28 -10.96
N VAL A 242 9.64 14.51 -10.46
CA VAL A 242 8.84 15.61 -11.02
C VAL A 242 9.77 16.81 -11.25
N GLU A 243 9.68 17.41 -12.41
CA GLU A 243 10.41 18.61 -12.79
C GLU A 243 9.44 19.70 -13.27
N GLY A 244 9.87 20.99 -13.22
CA GLY A 244 9.10 22.10 -13.75
C GLY A 244 7.98 22.60 -12.83
N VAL A 245 8.10 22.40 -11.52
CA VAL A 245 7.24 23.02 -10.50
C VAL A 245 7.99 24.21 -9.91
N VAL A 246 7.36 25.38 -9.88
CA VAL A 246 7.96 26.60 -9.34
C VAL A 246 6.98 27.33 -8.43
N LYS A 247 7.49 28.09 -7.49
CA LYS A 247 6.68 28.93 -6.65
C LYS A 247 6.05 30.04 -7.51
N LYS A 248 4.74 30.27 -7.37
CA LYS A 248 4.04 31.37 -8.02
C LYS A 248 4.69 32.69 -7.65
N GLN A 249 4.94 33.50 -8.64
CA GLN A 249 5.35 34.88 -8.38
C GLN A 249 4.19 35.62 -7.73
N ALA A 250 4.44 36.23 -6.57
CA ALA A 250 3.44 37.05 -5.92
C ALA A 250 2.97 38.13 -6.90
N ALA A 251 1.66 38.30 -7.00
CA ALA A 251 1.11 39.43 -7.73
C ALA A 251 1.67 40.75 -7.14
N GLY A 252 2.25 41.56 -7.96
CA GLY A 252 2.88 42.80 -7.54
C GLY A 252 2.29 44.01 -8.26
N HIS A 253 2.26 45.11 -7.55
CA HIS A 253 1.89 46.44 -8.11
C HIS A 253 3.14 47.21 -8.50
N ALA A 254 3.17 47.74 -9.70
CA ALA A 254 4.29 48.59 -10.12
C ALA A 254 4.37 49.85 -9.24
N VAL A 255 5.54 50.11 -8.72
CA VAL A 255 5.82 51.34 -7.94
C VAL A 255 6.64 52.29 -8.78
N THR A 256 6.14 53.49 -8.95
CA THR A 256 6.88 54.60 -9.61
C THR A 256 7.38 55.58 -8.56
N LEU A 257 8.66 55.61 -8.32
CA LEU A 257 9.32 56.59 -7.49
C LEU A 257 9.63 57.85 -8.35
N THR A 258 9.00 58.99 -8.03
CA THR A 258 9.19 60.22 -8.78
C THR A 258 10.27 61.07 -8.12
N PRO A 259 11.50 61.06 -8.62
CA PRO A 259 12.57 61.89 -8.07
C PRO A 259 12.30 63.39 -8.34
N GLY A 260 12.87 64.26 -7.52
CA GLY A 260 12.80 65.68 -7.67
C GLY A 260 14.16 66.36 -7.42
N GLU A 261 14.18 67.67 -7.53
CA GLU A 261 15.37 68.44 -7.24
C GLU A 261 15.61 68.45 -5.72
N GLY A 262 16.84 68.13 -5.29
CA GLY A 262 17.25 68.18 -3.89
C GLY A 262 16.96 66.92 -3.08
N TYR A 263 16.46 65.82 -3.67
CA TYR A 263 16.28 64.55 -2.97
C TYR A 263 16.35 63.35 -3.94
N THR A 264 16.64 62.21 -3.39
CA THR A 264 16.57 60.91 -4.06
C THR A 264 15.60 59.98 -3.32
N LEU A 265 14.96 59.08 -4.07
CA LEU A 265 14.09 58.01 -3.56
C LEU A 265 14.71 56.69 -3.84
N THR A 266 14.73 55.81 -2.84
CA THR A 266 15.21 54.45 -2.98
C THR A 266 14.17 53.47 -2.44
N GLY A 267 13.76 52.50 -3.26
CA GLY A 267 12.79 51.46 -2.97
C GLY A 267 12.71 50.47 -4.12
N GLU A 268 12.02 49.39 -3.93
CA GLU A 268 11.81 48.37 -4.97
C GLU A 268 10.86 48.90 -6.07
N ALA A 269 11.02 48.43 -7.29
CA ALA A 269 10.18 48.79 -8.42
C ALA A 269 8.76 48.16 -8.37
N THR A 270 8.53 47.24 -7.45
CA THR A 270 7.26 46.54 -7.26
C THR A 270 6.93 46.41 -5.79
N ALA A 271 5.67 46.46 -5.45
CA ALA A 271 5.11 46.12 -4.13
C ALA A 271 4.32 44.83 -4.24
N GLU A 272 4.57 43.88 -3.36
CA GLU A 272 3.78 42.64 -3.31
C GLU A 272 2.36 42.91 -2.86
N ASP A 273 1.37 42.26 -3.50
CA ASP A 273 -0.03 42.43 -3.13
C ASP A 273 -0.27 42.00 -1.67
N GLY A 274 -0.97 42.89 -0.92
CA GLY A 274 -1.28 42.66 0.50
C GLY A 274 -0.09 42.76 1.46
N LYS A 275 1.08 43.24 1.01
CA LYS A 275 2.26 43.48 1.85
C LYS A 275 2.55 44.96 2.00
N ASP A 276 3.20 45.29 3.12
CA ASP A 276 3.69 46.65 3.33
C ASP A 276 4.84 46.94 2.36
N TYR A 277 4.80 48.09 1.72
CA TYR A 277 5.89 48.58 0.88
C TYR A 277 6.66 49.65 1.63
N THR A 278 7.99 49.60 1.58
CA THR A 278 8.86 50.59 2.23
C THR A 278 9.82 51.22 1.23
N PHE A 279 10.08 52.53 1.43
CA PHE A 279 11.06 53.30 0.65
C PHE A 279 11.76 54.33 1.52
N THR A 280 12.89 54.82 1.09
CA THR A 280 13.64 55.85 1.79
C THR A 280 13.74 57.14 0.92
N VAL A 281 13.79 58.26 1.60
CA VAL A 281 14.05 59.60 1.01
C VAL A 281 15.37 60.10 1.53
N THR A 282 16.31 60.39 0.65
CA THR A 282 17.59 61.00 0.99
C THR A 282 17.66 62.41 0.45
N VAL A 283 17.76 63.38 1.36
CA VAL A 283 17.91 64.82 0.99
C VAL A 283 19.36 65.09 0.60
N THR A 284 19.54 65.76 -0.54
CA THR A 284 20.84 66.14 -1.08
C THR A 284 21.50 67.22 -0.23
N GLU A 285 22.81 67.15 -0.06
CA GLU A 285 23.58 68.19 0.66
C GLU A 285 23.32 69.58 0.08
N GLY A 286 23.02 70.53 0.99
CA GLY A 286 22.67 71.92 0.63
C GLY A 286 21.19 72.21 0.49
N TYR A 287 20.31 71.22 0.64
CA TYR A 287 18.84 71.37 0.70
C TYR A 287 18.32 71.15 2.12
N ASP A 288 17.20 71.83 2.43
CA ASP A 288 16.58 71.72 3.77
C ASP A 288 15.28 70.92 3.71
N ALA A 289 15.14 69.96 4.61
CA ALA A 289 13.99 69.08 4.74
C ALA A 289 12.87 69.64 5.64
N ALA A 290 13.00 70.84 6.21
CA ALA A 290 12.08 71.37 7.23
C ALA A 290 10.60 71.41 6.79
N ASN A 291 10.33 71.56 5.48
CA ASN A 291 8.99 71.55 4.93
C ASN A 291 8.74 70.44 3.94
N MET A 292 9.51 69.36 4.01
CA MET A 292 9.37 68.21 3.13
C MET A 292 8.06 67.45 3.44
N VAL A 293 7.26 67.23 2.42
CA VAL A 293 6.04 66.42 2.48
C VAL A 293 6.21 65.23 1.52
N VAL A 294 6.06 64.01 2.04
CA VAL A 294 6.13 62.81 1.24
C VAL A 294 4.72 62.26 1.07
N LYS A 295 4.37 61.90 -0.15
CA LYS A 295 3.02 61.41 -0.48
C LYS A 295 3.11 60.08 -1.28
N VAL A 296 2.17 59.19 -0.99
CA VAL A 296 1.89 58.00 -1.77
C VAL A 296 0.47 58.11 -2.32
N ASN A 297 0.31 58.12 -3.65
CA ASN A 297 -0.98 58.28 -4.32
C ASN A 297 -1.78 59.50 -3.73
N ASP A 298 -1.12 60.66 -3.65
CA ASP A 298 -1.65 61.92 -3.09
C ASP A 298 -1.93 61.92 -1.57
N THR A 299 -1.73 60.82 -0.87
CA THR A 299 -1.86 60.72 0.60
C THR A 299 -0.52 60.96 1.27
N GLU A 300 -0.50 61.88 2.25
CA GLU A 300 0.70 62.16 3.05
C GLU A 300 1.07 60.98 3.95
N VAL A 301 2.34 60.62 3.97
CA VAL A 301 2.91 59.55 4.78
C VAL A 301 4.04 60.09 5.67
N THR A 302 4.21 59.47 6.84
CA THR A 302 5.20 59.89 7.82
C THR A 302 6.27 58.81 7.97
N ALA A 303 7.54 59.20 7.97
CA ALA A 303 8.63 58.29 8.20
C ALA A 303 8.69 57.79 9.65
N VAL A 304 9.05 56.53 9.82
CA VAL A 304 9.51 55.98 11.09
C VAL A 304 10.98 55.62 10.89
N ASP A 305 11.86 56.21 11.71
CA ASP A 305 13.33 55.99 11.61
C ASP A 305 13.91 56.24 10.21
N GLY A 306 13.36 57.18 9.44
CA GLY A 306 13.82 57.53 8.08
C GLY A 306 13.31 56.61 6.96
N VAL A 307 12.40 55.71 7.26
CA VAL A 307 11.76 54.78 6.31
C VAL A 307 10.26 55.12 6.24
N TYR A 308 9.74 55.21 5.04
CA TYR A 308 8.32 55.41 4.73
C TYR A 308 7.63 54.12 4.37
#